data_f49adec18ecc8a68058a4c0dc0f4d0c2
#
_entry.id   f49adec18ecc8a68058a4c0dc0f4d0c2
#
_cell.length_a   1.000
_cell.length_b   1.000
_cell.length_c   1.000
_cell.angle_alpha   90.00
_cell.angle_beta   90.00
_cell.angle_gamma   90.00
#
_symmetry.space_group_name_H-M   'P 1'
#
loop_
_entity.id
_entity.type
_entity.pdbx_description
1 polymer ?
#
loop_
_entity_poly.entity_id
_entity_poly.type
_entity_poly.pdbx_seq_one_letter_code
_entity_poly.pdbx_strand_id
1 'polypeptide(L)'
;MRWLAFALLAFVAVGRAEFVAPAEGPVPFRRDKLPVDVDTMTALSRQVLTLTSAALPEGAPGWRGMAQMTALALALDPANRQARELLTSLQSGGSPEKTGMKEIERALGRSWQVVGWLEMPEAGPDGQALAACLGDVLVLADPTHPKAAERRENGEQGSWKDWIAPESAFQPKSTPEPDKGDEPMDDKPDGAGPALTELTLAAPMWIADKRLETNLFEVLPVHLKTSPGGEGSPVSLNLSAWEGAQAMSTASKEVEAFIGRRHPKLAPTVGKFSWEKEKEFLHAWNGASLSGTCALMMDGAIVGKTPLASTFAVVGKGGKLELPPRFWPSLRALSTQNTGGRLILPTAAADHLTGLLVLDDAAFFMKYEVLLAETADELCDLGAGNAKPEIQDIYTRFSEIKKVASGKPLGTFLAHPSTQSRLSQLAASMPHHASSRLLALQGSGNRPRFLQRAVLAQEIRDALQPINPVGETSTEKLVSKQLDGIHEQCREKLDKMGSYIDIRDRDLHKAAVAAADGVRTLARVMDKKDDDYRYDLLSKQITAHQAAWREYLTALRVLTEAAGDGDEFPIPKPLEGG
;
A
#
# COMPACT_ATOMS: atom_id res chain seq x y z
N MET A 1 38.26 -53.75 -18.79
CA MET A 1 36.82 -53.57 -18.99
C MET A 1 36.27 -52.81 -17.80
N ARG A 2 36.09 -51.50 -17.97
CA ARG A 2 35.54 -50.60 -16.93
C ARG A 2 34.17 -50.15 -17.42
N TRP A 3 33.13 -50.57 -16.70
CA TRP A 3 31.76 -50.07 -16.90
C TRP A 3 31.59 -48.76 -16.16
N LEU A 4 31.43 -47.70 -16.86
CA LEU A 4 31.00 -46.40 -16.38
C LEU A 4 29.45 -46.39 -16.33
N ALA A 5 28.90 -46.46 -15.13
CA ALA A 5 27.49 -46.25 -14.90
C ALA A 5 27.22 -44.73 -14.95
N PHE A 6 26.56 -44.27 -15.99
CA PHE A 6 25.95 -42.92 -16.05
C PHE A 6 24.68 -42.92 -15.19
N ALA A 7 24.77 -42.31 -13.99
CA ALA A 7 23.59 -41.99 -13.24
C ALA A 7 22.92 -40.74 -13.86
N LEU A 8 21.85 -40.97 -14.60
CA LEU A 8 20.93 -39.93 -15.03
C LEU A 8 20.20 -39.42 -13.77
N LEU A 9 20.64 -38.29 -13.27
CA LEU A 9 19.85 -37.49 -12.32
C LEU A 9 18.69 -36.87 -13.10
N ALA A 10 17.54 -37.54 -13.06
CA ALA A 10 16.30 -36.94 -13.48
C ALA A 10 15.97 -35.84 -12.46
N PHE A 11 16.24 -34.59 -12.81
CA PHE A 11 15.62 -33.44 -12.13
C PHE A 11 14.12 -33.52 -12.42
N VAL A 12 13.37 -34.07 -11.50
CA VAL A 12 11.93 -33.88 -11.44
C VAL A 12 11.73 -32.38 -11.14
N ALA A 13 11.44 -31.60 -12.18
CA ALA A 13 10.93 -30.26 -12.03
C ALA A 13 9.58 -30.42 -11.30
N VAL A 14 9.58 -30.22 -9.99
CA VAL A 14 8.36 -30.08 -9.20
C VAL A 14 7.68 -28.84 -9.76
N GLY A 15 6.68 -29.03 -10.60
CA GLY A 15 5.82 -27.96 -11.08
C GLY A 15 5.27 -27.23 -9.85
N ARG A 16 5.64 -25.96 -9.69
CA ARG A 16 5.13 -25.12 -8.62
C ARG A 16 3.63 -24.96 -8.83
N ALA A 17 2.83 -25.40 -7.86
CA ALA A 17 1.41 -25.06 -7.83
C ALA A 17 1.29 -23.53 -7.75
N GLU A 18 0.54 -22.93 -8.66
CA GLU A 18 0.27 -21.50 -8.62
C GLU A 18 -0.67 -21.21 -7.44
N PHE A 19 -0.21 -20.44 -6.46
CA PHE A 19 -1.05 -20.00 -5.36
C PHE A 19 -2.04 -18.96 -5.90
N VAL A 20 -3.31 -19.29 -5.89
CA VAL A 20 -4.36 -18.33 -6.21
C VAL A 20 -4.72 -17.60 -4.92
N ALA A 21 -4.39 -16.29 -4.87
CA ALA A 21 -4.81 -15.44 -3.75
C ALA A 21 -6.32 -15.56 -3.55
N PRO A 22 -6.80 -15.57 -2.28
CA PRO A 22 -8.22 -15.52 -2.02
C PRO A 22 -8.79 -14.31 -2.74
N ALA A 23 -9.81 -14.53 -3.57
CA ALA A 23 -10.54 -13.42 -4.17
C ALA A 23 -11.05 -12.53 -3.03
N GLU A 24 -11.00 -11.20 -3.18
CA GLU A 24 -11.67 -10.24 -2.29
C GLU A 24 -13.21 -10.39 -2.48
N GLY A 25 -13.70 -11.62 -2.40
CA GLY A 25 -15.09 -11.96 -2.51
C GLY A 25 -15.81 -11.78 -1.17
N PRO A 26 -17.13 -11.82 -1.16
CA PRO A 26 -17.88 -11.71 0.07
C PRO A 26 -17.52 -12.88 1.00
N VAL A 27 -16.84 -12.53 2.09
CA VAL A 27 -16.59 -13.44 3.21
C VAL A 27 -17.93 -14.00 3.66
N PRO A 28 -18.07 -15.31 3.93
CA PRO A 28 -19.37 -15.93 4.25
C PRO A 28 -19.97 -15.45 5.59
N PHE A 29 -19.27 -14.63 6.36
CA PHE A 29 -19.70 -14.04 7.61
C PHE A 29 -19.42 -12.54 7.66
N ARG A 30 -20.23 -11.80 8.39
CA ARG A 30 -20.04 -10.39 8.63
C ARG A 30 -19.23 -10.17 9.92
N ARG A 31 -18.01 -9.64 9.77
CA ARG A 31 -17.10 -9.38 10.89
C ARG A 31 -17.72 -8.49 11.98
N ASP A 32 -18.53 -7.50 11.59
CA ASP A 32 -19.20 -6.58 12.51
C ASP A 32 -20.37 -7.20 13.29
N LYS A 33 -20.80 -8.42 12.91
CA LYS A 33 -21.86 -9.18 13.56
C LYS A 33 -21.37 -10.42 14.28
N LEU A 34 -20.08 -10.71 14.25
CA LEU A 34 -19.54 -11.81 15.02
C LEU A 34 -19.73 -11.56 16.53
N PRO A 35 -20.10 -12.58 17.29
CA PRO A 35 -20.33 -12.47 18.74
C PRO A 35 -19.02 -12.46 19.54
N VAL A 36 -17.94 -11.95 18.95
CA VAL A 36 -16.60 -11.86 19.53
C VAL A 36 -16.06 -10.43 19.37
N ASP A 37 -15.28 -9.98 20.34
CA ASP A 37 -14.61 -8.69 20.26
C ASP A 37 -13.43 -8.70 19.26
N VAL A 38 -12.91 -7.52 18.94
CA VAL A 38 -11.82 -7.33 18.00
C VAL A 38 -10.54 -8.01 18.45
N ASP A 39 -10.27 -8.02 19.76
CA ASP A 39 -9.04 -8.64 20.30
C ASP A 39 -9.10 -10.15 20.16
N THR A 40 -10.26 -10.75 20.39
CA THR A 40 -10.51 -12.18 20.16
C THR A 40 -10.37 -12.52 18.66
N MET A 41 -10.91 -11.70 17.76
CA MET A 41 -10.73 -11.89 16.31
C MET A 41 -9.26 -11.82 15.89
N THR A 42 -8.51 -10.86 16.43
CA THR A 42 -7.06 -10.73 16.16
C THR A 42 -6.28 -11.92 16.72
N ALA A 43 -6.63 -12.40 17.91
CA ALA A 43 -6.02 -13.60 18.50
C ALA A 43 -6.34 -14.85 17.68
N LEU A 44 -7.57 -15.01 17.23
CA LEU A 44 -8.00 -16.12 16.37
C LEU A 44 -7.31 -16.07 15.01
N SER A 45 -7.16 -14.89 14.41
CA SER A 45 -6.40 -14.69 13.17
C SER A 45 -4.96 -15.23 13.28
N ARG A 46 -4.26 -14.90 14.37
CA ARG A 46 -2.90 -15.43 14.64
C ARG A 46 -2.89 -16.94 14.85
N GLN A 47 -3.89 -17.48 15.56
CA GLN A 47 -4.02 -18.94 15.77
C GLN A 47 -4.22 -19.66 14.44
N VAL A 48 -5.11 -19.18 13.58
CA VAL A 48 -5.35 -19.75 12.25
C VAL A 48 -4.07 -19.69 11.42
N LEU A 49 -3.31 -18.60 11.49
CA LEU A 49 -2.03 -18.48 10.79
C LEU A 49 -1.00 -19.50 11.28
N THR A 50 -0.95 -19.77 12.59
CA THR A 50 -0.08 -20.80 13.17
C THR A 50 -0.38 -22.19 12.59
N LEU A 51 -1.64 -22.46 12.22
CA LEU A 51 -2.06 -23.75 11.64
C LEU A 51 -1.49 -24.00 10.24
N THR A 52 -1.05 -22.98 9.51
CA THR A 52 -0.39 -23.15 8.21
C THR A 52 0.92 -23.95 8.30
N SER A 53 1.51 -24.03 9.50
CA SER A 53 2.71 -24.82 9.81
C SER A 53 2.40 -26.25 10.27
N ALA A 54 1.11 -26.63 10.36
CA ALA A 54 0.72 -28.00 10.68
C ALA A 54 1.04 -28.96 9.53
N ALA A 55 1.04 -30.26 9.82
CA ALA A 55 1.24 -31.29 8.81
C ALA A 55 0.00 -31.38 7.90
N LEU A 56 -0.04 -30.56 6.86
CA LEU A 56 -1.10 -30.58 5.87
C LEU A 56 -0.88 -31.70 4.84
N PRO A 57 -1.94 -32.15 4.14
CA PRO A 57 -1.82 -33.09 3.04
C PRO A 57 -0.84 -32.56 1.96
N GLU A 58 -0.14 -33.48 1.29
CA GLU A 58 0.74 -33.09 0.18
C GLU A 58 -0.07 -32.73 -1.08
N GLY A 59 0.49 -31.83 -1.89
CA GLY A 59 -0.08 -31.43 -3.18
C GLY A 59 -1.19 -30.38 -3.07
N ALA A 60 -2.13 -30.43 -4.01
CA ALA A 60 -3.21 -29.46 -4.15
C ALA A 60 -4.09 -29.27 -2.89
N PRO A 61 -4.49 -30.34 -2.15
CA PRO A 61 -5.26 -30.17 -0.93
C PRO A 61 -4.50 -29.37 0.14
N GLY A 62 -3.21 -29.62 0.31
CA GLY A 62 -2.38 -28.86 1.28
C GLY A 62 -2.24 -27.39 0.89
N TRP A 63 -2.01 -27.11 -0.39
CA TRP A 63 -1.95 -25.75 -0.90
C TRP A 63 -3.28 -25.01 -0.72
N ARG A 64 -4.39 -25.66 -1.04
CA ARG A 64 -5.72 -25.10 -0.81
C ARG A 64 -5.96 -24.83 0.67
N GLY A 65 -5.58 -25.75 1.56
CA GLY A 65 -5.69 -25.56 3.01
C GLY A 65 -4.89 -24.35 3.51
N MET A 66 -3.65 -24.14 3.01
CA MET A 66 -2.87 -22.95 3.34
C MET A 66 -3.54 -21.67 2.83
N ALA A 67 -4.12 -21.69 1.63
CA ALA A 67 -4.87 -20.57 1.08
C ALA A 67 -6.09 -20.23 1.94
N GLN A 68 -6.85 -21.26 2.37
CA GLN A 68 -8.02 -21.12 3.25
C GLN A 68 -7.62 -20.52 4.61
N MET A 69 -6.57 -21.02 5.24
CA MET A 69 -6.08 -20.50 6.52
C MET A 69 -5.64 -19.05 6.41
N THR A 70 -4.88 -18.71 5.35
CA THR A 70 -4.41 -17.34 5.12
C THR A 70 -5.58 -16.39 4.86
N ALA A 71 -6.55 -16.81 4.03
CA ALA A 71 -7.76 -16.05 3.75
C ALA A 71 -8.60 -15.82 5.02
N LEU A 72 -8.79 -16.86 5.83
CA LEU A 72 -9.52 -16.75 7.08
C LEU A 72 -8.82 -15.83 8.09
N ALA A 73 -7.49 -15.93 8.19
CA ALA A 73 -6.71 -15.05 9.03
C ALA A 73 -6.87 -13.57 8.62
N LEU A 74 -6.82 -13.26 7.32
CA LEU A 74 -7.04 -11.91 6.79
C LEU A 74 -8.48 -11.43 6.95
N ALA A 75 -9.47 -12.32 6.83
CA ALA A 75 -10.86 -11.98 7.05
C ALA A 75 -11.14 -11.63 8.51
N LEU A 76 -10.51 -12.31 9.46
CA LEU A 76 -10.62 -12.04 10.89
C LEU A 76 -9.87 -10.77 11.30
N ASP A 77 -8.65 -10.58 10.77
CA ASP A 77 -7.83 -9.39 11.01
C ASP A 77 -7.14 -8.93 9.71
N PRO A 78 -7.75 -8.02 8.96
CA PRO A 78 -7.17 -7.45 7.74
C PRO A 78 -5.83 -6.74 7.96
N ALA A 79 -5.52 -6.34 9.20
CA ALA A 79 -4.25 -5.70 9.57
C ALA A 79 -3.16 -6.72 9.95
N ASN A 80 -3.43 -8.03 9.88
CA ASN A 80 -2.45 -9.05 10.23
C ASN A 80 -1.29 -9.08 9.21
N ARG A 81 -0.17 -8.48 9.61
CA ARG A 81 1.03 -8.35 8.78
C ARG A 81 1.62 -9.72 8.40
N GLN A 82 1.68 -10.66 9.36
CA GLN A 82 2.23 -12.00 9.13
C GLN A 82 1.39 -12.76 8.09
N ALA A 83 0.07 -12.61 8.11
CA ALA A 83 -0.80 -13.22 7.10
C ALA A 83 -0.57 -12.63 5.71
N ARG A 84 -0.33 -11.32 5.57
CA ARG A 84 0.02 -10.68 4.30
C ARG A 84 1.40 -11.11 3.80
N GLU A 85 2.39 -11.18 4.67
CA GLU A 85 3.74 -11.67 4.34
C GLU A 85 3.70 -13.13 3.88
N LEU A 86 2.94 -13.98 4.58
CA LEU A 86 2.72 -15.36 4.16
C LEU A 86 2.02 -15.44 2.81
N LEU A 87 0.99 -14.64 2.58
CA LEU A 87 0.30 -14.58 1.27
C LEU A 87 1.29 -14.28 0.15
N THR A 88 2.11 -13.26 0.32
CA THR A 88 3.16 -12.89 -0.65
C THR A 88 4.18 -14.00 -0.84
N SER A 89 4.60 -14.65 0.25
CA SER A 89 5.53 -15.79 0.20
C SER A 89 4.93 -16.97 -0.57
N LEU A 90 3.69 -17.32 -0.31
CA LEU A 90 2.98 -18.41 -1.00
C LEU A 90 2.81 -18.11 -2.49
N GLN A 91 2.49 -16.89 -2.87
CA GLN A 91 2.41 -16.45 -4.28
C GLN A 91 3.74 -16.60 -5.02
N SER A 92 4.86 -16.40 -4.34
CA SER A 92 6.20 -16.60 -4.88
C SER A 92 6.69 -18.06 -4.77
N GLY A 93 5.85 -18.99 -4.32
CA GLY A 93 6.18 -20.41 -4.12
C GLY A 93 7.04 -20.68 -2.88
N GLY A 94 7.02 -19.77 -1.89
CA GLY A 94 7.61 -19.97 -0.57
C GLY A 94 6.77 -20.91 0.29
N SER A 95 7.29 -21.23 1.47
CA SER A 95 6.61 -22.05 2.48
C SER A 95 6.43 -21.24 3.76
N PRO A 96 5.42 -21.54 4.60
CA PRO A 96 5.26 -20.90 5.87
C PRO A 96 6.49 -21.17 6.79
N GLU A 97 6.76 -20.24 7.68
CA GLU A 97 7.78 -20.43 8.70
C GLU A 97 7.41 -21.61 9.62
N LYS A 98 8.42 -22.41 9.99
CA LYS A 98 8.20 -23.57 10.86
C LYS A 98 7.88 -23.10 12.27
N THR A 99 6.70 -23.40 12.75
CA THR A 99 6.26 -23.16 14.12
C THR A 99 6.50 -24.40 14.98
N GLY A 100 6.77 -24.21 16.28
CA GLY A 100 6.99 -25.32 17.21
C GLY A 100 5.75 -26.17 17.44
N MET A 101 5.89 -27.50 17.52
CA MET A 101 4.77 -28.45 17.69
C MET A 101 3.84 -28.08 18.84
N LYS A 102 4.37 -27.69 19.99
CA LYS A 102 3.56 -27.29 21.17
C LYS A 102 2.68 -26.05 20.90
N GLU A 103 3.11 -25.17 20.02
CA GLU A 103 2.37 -23.99 19.66
C GLU A 103 1.23 -24.32 18.70
N ILE A 104 1.51 -25.23 17.76
CA ILE A 104 0.49 -25.79 16.85
C ILE A 104 -0.58 -26.53 17.64
N GLU A 105 -0.21 -27.45 18.55
CA GLU A 105 -1.16 -28.20 19.41
C GLU A 105 -2.04 -27.24 20.23
N ARG A 106 -1.45 -26.17 20.77
CA ARG A 106 -2.21 -25.15 21.52
C ARG A 106 -3.17 -24.38 20.62
N ALA A 107 -2.75 -24.02 19.40
CA ALA A 107 -3.60 -23.35 18.43
C ALA A 107 -4.76 -24.24 17.99
N LEU A 108 -4.52 -25.53 17.72
CA LEU A 108 -5.55 -26.52 17.39
C LEU A 108 -6.59 -26.66 18.50
N GLY A 109 -6.15 -26.90 19.73
CA GLY A 109 -7.06 -27.07 20.87
C GLY A 109 -7.95 -25.85 21.11
N ARG A 110 -7.39 -24.64 21.04
CA ARG A 110 -8.16 -23.39 21.18
C ARG A 110 -9.12 -23.17 20.01
N SER A 111 -8.68 -23.44 18.78
CA SER A 111 -9.53 -23.26 17.60
C SER A 111 -10.72 -24.23 17.62
N TRP A 112 -10.55 -25.48 18.06
CA TRP A 112 -11.67 -26.43 18.26
C TRP A 112 -12.65 -25.98 19.35
N GLN A 113 -12.16 -25.36 20.43
CA GLN A 113 -13.03 -24.76 21.46
C GLN A 113 -13.86 -23.61 20.88
N VAL A 114 -13.24 -22.73 20.09
CA VAL A 114 -13.95 -21.62 19.43
C VAL A 114 -15.01 -22.14 18.47
N VAL A 115 -14.70 -23.16 17.65
CA VAL A 115 -15.71 -23.81 16.79
C VAL A 115 -16.88 -24.32 17.60
N GLY A 116 -16.64 -25.06 18.70
CA GLY A 116 -17.71 -25.58 19.52
C GLY A 116 -18.62 -24.52 20.12
N TRP A 117 -18.06 -23.35 20.45
CA TRP A 117 -18.84 -22.22 20.94
C TRP A 117 -19.61 -21.50 19.81
N LEU A 118 -18.98 -21.29 18.63
CA LEU A 118 -19.61 -20.65 17.49
C LEU A 118 -20.71 -21.49 16.81
N GLU A 119 -20.73 -22.80 17.04
CA GLU A 119 -21.80 -23.70 16.58
C GLU A 119 -23.10 -23.57 17.41
N MET A 120 -23.03 -22.93 18.58
CA MET A 120 -24.23 -22.73 19.40
C MET A 120 -25.20 -21.74 18.75
N PRO A 121 -26.52 -21.89 18.95
CA PRO A 121 -27.52 -20.99 18.37
C PRO A 121 -27.33 -19.53 18.73
N GLU A 122 -26.77 -19.25 19.90
CA GLU A 122 -26.51 -17.92 20.43
C GLU A 122 -25.45 -17.15 19.63
N ALA A 123 -24.59 -17.86 18.90
CA ALA A 123 -23.58 -17.24 18.06
C ALA A 123 -24.14 -16.59 16.78
N GLY A 124 -25.38 -16.90 16.44
CA GLY A 124 -26.06 -16.35 15.27
C GLY A 124 -25.51 -16.87 13.93
N PRO A 125 -26.11 -16.44 12.82
CA PRO A 125 -25.77 -16.97 11.49
C PRO A 125 -24.32 -16.65 11.06
N ASP A 126 -23.80 -15.47 11.40
CA ASP A 126 -22.43 -15.08 11.07
C ASP A 126 -21.40 -15.87 11.92
N GLY A 127 -21.71 -16.15 13.19
CA GLY A 127 -20.90 -17.02 14.04
C GLY A 127 -20.84 -18.45 13.51
N GLN A 128 -21.98 -19.00 13.11
CA GLN A 128 -22.05 -20.34 12.52
C GLN A 128 -21.31 -20.43 11.18
N ALA A 129 -21.38 -19.39 10.35
CA ALA A 129 -20.60 -19.32 9.11
C ALA A 129 -19.09 -19.29 9.38
N LEU A 130 -18.64 -18.55 10.40
CA LEU A 130 -17.25 -18.59 10.84
C LEU A 130 -16.87 -19.97 11.38
N ALA A 131 -17.74 -20.63 12.15
CA ALA A 131 -17.51 -21.98 12.64
C ALA A 131 -17.36 -23.00 11.50
N ALA A 132 -18.13 -22.85 10.43
CA ALA A 132 -18.00 -23.66 9.23
C ALA A 132 -16.62 -23.48 8.58
N CYS A 133 -16.21 -22.23 8.29
CA CYS A 133 -14.90 -21.93 7.71
C CYS A 133 -13.74 -22.44 8.57
N LEU A 134 -13.80 -22.20 9.87
CA LEU A 134 -12.74 -22.62 10.82
C LEU A 134 -12.72 -24.15 10.96
N GLY A 135 -13.88 -24.79 10.99
CA GLY A 135 -13.97 -26.24 11.08
C GLY A 135 -13.37 -26.94 9.87
N ASP A 136 -13.60 -26.42 8.67
CA ASP A 136 -13.06 -27.00 7.44
C ASP A 136 -11.50 -26.95 7.43
N VAL A 137 -10.89 -25.84 7.85
CA VAL A 137 -9.41 -25.77 7.95
C VAL A 137 -8.86 -26.64 9.07
N LEU A 138 -9.60 -26.82 10.17
CA LEU A 138 -9.21 -27.69 11.26
C LEU A 138 -9.27 -29.18 10.88
N VAL A 139 -10.18 -29.61 10.02
CA VAL A 139 -10.21 -30.97 9.48
C VAL A 139 -8.93 -31.31 8.72
N LEU A 140 -8.32 -30.32 8.04
CA LEU A 140 -7.05 -30.51 7.35
C LEU A 140 -5.86 -30.51 8.30
N ALA A 141 -5.85 -29.61 9.30
CA ALA A 141 -4.73 -29.43 10.21
C ALA A 141 -4.69 -30.46 11.36
N ASP A 142 -5.85 -31.00 11.74
CA ASP A 142 -6.02 -31.98 12.82
C ASP A 142 -7.01 -33.09 12.43
N PRO A 143 -6.63 -33.95 11.46
CA PRO A 143 -7.49 -34.99 10.95
C PRO A 143 -7.86 -36.07 11.95
N THR A 144 -7.19 -36.16 13.09
CA THR A 144 -7.41 -37.18 14.13
C THR A 144 -8.41 -36.74 15.20
N HIS A 145 -8.80 -35.48 15.22
CA HIS A 145 -9.78 -34.97 16.19
C HIS A 145 -11.16 -35.60 15.99
N PRO A 146 -11.91 -35.98 17.04
CA PRO A 146 -13.22 -36.62 16.91
C PRO A 146 -14.21 -35.86 16.02
N LYS A 147 -14.29 -34.54 16.16
CA LYS A 147 -15.13 -33.68 15.32
C LYS A 147 -14.69 -33.61 13.84
N ALA A 148 -13.42 -33.91 13.54
CA ALA A 148 -12.95 -33.91 12.16
C ALA A 148 -13.52 -35.07 11.36
N ALA A 149 -13.76 -36.24 11.98
CA ALA A 149 -14.42 -37.38 11.35
C ALA A 149 -15.88 -37.05 10.98
N GLU A 150 -16.62 -36.47 11.93
CA GLU A 150 -18.00 -36.06 11.74
C GLU A 150 -18.16 -35.04 10.61
N ARG A 151 -17.25 -34.05 10.54
CA ARG A 151 -17.27 -33.01 9.49
C ARG A 151 -16.93 -33.57 8.11
N ARG A 152 -16.02 -34.56 8.01
CA ARG A 152 -15.71 -35.20 6.72
C ARG A 152 -16.89 -35.93 6.13
N GLU A 153 -17.73 -36.56 6.97
CA GLU A 153 -18.93 -37.23 6.54
C GLU A 153 -19.97 -36.25 5.99
N ASN A 154 -20.02 -35.03 6.55
CA ASN A 154 -20.94 -33.98 6.13
C ASN A 154 -20.45 -33.17 4.91
N GLY A 155 -19.20 -33.35 4.48
CA GLY A 155 -18.57 -32.61 3.39
C GLY A 155 -18.31 -31.13 3.69
N GLU A 156 -17.60 -30.44 2.80
CA GLU A 156 -17.46 -28.97 2.89
C GLU A 156 -18.84 -28.31 2.81
N GLN A 157 -19.21 -27.52 3.78
CA GLN A 157 -20.52 -26.86 3.86
C GLN A 157 -20.68 -25.68 2.88
N GLY A 158 -19.87 -25.60 1.83
CA GLY A 158 -19.93 -24.55 0.83
C GLY A 158 -19.38 -23.19 1.27
N SER A 159 -18.78 -23.12 2.46
CA SER A 159 -18.22 -21.88 3.06
C SER A 159 -17.15 -21.22 2.18
N TRP A 160 -16.48 -21.99 1.34
CA TRP A 160 -15.37 -21.51 0.48
C TRP A 160 -15.76 -21.38 -1.00
N LYS A 161 -16.98 -21.74 -1.37
CA LYS A 161 -17.41 -21.90 -2.76
C LYS A 161 -17.13 -20.70 -3.67
N ASP A 162 -17.36 -19.50 -3.14
CA ASP A 162 -17.20 -18.25 -3.89
C ASP A 162 -16.01 -17.41 -3.36
N TRP A 163 -15.23 -17.96 -2.45
CA TRP A 163 -14.17 -17.23 -1.74
C TRP A 163 -12.76 -17.77 -2.02
N ILE A 164 -12.61 -19.08 -2.10
CA ILE A 164 -11.34 -19.73 -2.44
C ILE A 164 -11.50 -20.53 -3.71
N ALA A 165 -10.50 -20.46 -4.59
CA ALA A 165 -10.47 -21.23 -5.83
C ALA A 165 -10.63 -22.74 -5.57
N PRO A 166 -11.28 -23.50 -6.47
CA PRO A 166 -11.45 -24.94 -6.33
C PRO A 166 -10.09 -25.66 -6.30
N GLU A 167 -10.04 -26.84 -5.71
CA GLU A 167 -8.82 -27.63 -5.57
C GLU A 167 -8.08 -27.87 -6.90
N SER A 168 -8.82 -28.01 -7.99
CA SER A 168 -8.26 -28.15 -9.34
C SER A 168 -7.39 -26.98 -9.79
N ALA A 169 -7.56 -25.77 -9.22
CA ALA A 169 -6.75 -24.60 -9.52
C ALA A 169 -5.35 -24.68 -8.91
N PHE A 170 -5.14 -25.56 -7.93
CA PHE A 170 -3.85 -25.76 -7.25
C PHE A 170 -3.03 -26.94 -7.81
N GLN A 171 -3.49 -27.55 -8.90
CA GLN A 171 -2.72 -28.59 -9.57
C GLN A 171 -1.49 -27.96 -10.23
N PRO A 172 -0.32 -28.64 -10.20
CA PRO A 172 0.84 -28.18 -10.92
C PRO A 172 0.44 -28.10 -12.41
N LYS A 173 0.52 -26.90 -12.99
CA LYS A 173 0.41 -26.76 -14.44
C LYS A 173 1.50 -27.63 -15.03
N SER A 174 1.14 -28.66 -15.80
CA SER A 174 2.07 -29.29 -16.73
C SER A 174 2.66 -28.15 -17.53
N THR A 175 3.98 -27.98 -17.46
CA THR A 175 4.69 -27.01 -18.29
C THR A 175 4.19 -27.19 -19.70
N PRO A 176 3.51 -26.22 -20.34
CA PRO A 176 3.21 -26.33 -21.73
C PRO A 176 4.56 -26.52 -22.41
N GLU A 177 4.69 -27.57 -23.24
CA GLU A 177 5.78 -27.55 -24.22
C GLU A 177 5.76 -26.16 -24.85
N PRO A 178 6.90 -25.50 -24.98
CA PRO A 178 6.95 -24.18 -25.57
C PRO A 178 6.30 -24.32 -26.95
N ASP A 179 5.05 -23.88 -27.01
CA ASP A 179 4.36 -23.67 -28.29
C ASP A 179 5.27 -22.70 -29.03
N LYS A 180 5.85 -23.18 -30.12
CA LYS A 180 6.62 -22.37 -31.05
C LYS A 180 5.66 -21.51 -31.88
N GLY A 181 4.73 -20.87 -31.22
CA GLY A 181 3.85 -19.85 -31.73
C GLY A 181 4.54 -18.51 -31.56
N ASP A 182 5.03 -17.99 -32.64
CA ASP A 182 5.39 -16.62 -32.98
C ASP A 182 5.22 -15.60 -31.84
N GLU A 183 6.19 -15.57 -30.88
CA GLU A 183 6.51 -14.31 -30.23
C GLU A 183 6.92 -13.37 -31.38
N PRO A 184 6.33 -12.16 -31.48
CA PRO A 184 6.89 -11.16 -32.36
C PRO A 184 8.31 -10.93 -31.86
N MET A 185 9.27 -11.58 -32.51
CA MET A 185 10.69 -11.30 -32.38
C MET A 185 10.82 -9.79 -32.54
N ASP A 186 11.23 -9.12 -31.46
CA ASP A 186 11.69 -7.74 -31.52
C ASP A 186 12.95 -7.77 -32.41
N ASP A 187 12.75 -7.64 -33.74
CA ASP A 187 13.76 -7.73 -34.79
C ASP A 187 14.70 -6.51 -34.78
N LYS A 188 14.94 -5.92 -33.59
CA LYS A 188 15.98 -4.91 -33.47
C LYS A 188 17.34 -5.58 -33.55
N PRO A 189 18.19 -5.12 -34.47
CA PRO A 189 19.56 -5.63 -34.58
C PRO A 189 20.29 -5.42 -33.25
N ASP A 190 21.10 -6.40 -32.85
CA ASP A 190 21.96 -6.31 -31.68
C ASP A 190 22.79 -5.02 -31.74
N GLY A 191 22.78 -4.23 -30.67
CA GLY A 191 23.46 -2.93 -30.61
C GLY A 191 22.68 -1.76 -31.20
N ALA A 192 21.34 -1.88 -31.39
CA ALA A 192 20.53 -0.73 -31.80
C ALA A 192 20.39 0.27 -30.63
N GLY A 193 20.48 1.54 -30.94
CA GLY A 193 20.20 2.63 -30.00
C GLY A 193 18.70 2.79 -29.70
N PRO A 194 18.32 3.71 -28.79
CA PRO A 194 16.91 4.03 -28.51
C PRO A 194 16.17 4.44 -29.78
N ALA A 195 14.91 4.06 -29.87
CA ALA A 195 14.07 4.40 -31.01
C ALA A 195 13.58 5.87 -30.99
N LEU A 196 13.51 6.48 -29.80
CA LEU A 196 13.22 7.91 -29.62
C LEU A 196 14.43 8.61 -28.98
N THR A 197 14.83 9.75 -29.55
CA THR A 197 15.92 10.59 -29.03
C THR A 197 15.44 11.63 -28.03
N GLU A 198 14.16 11.98 -28.04
CA GLU A 198 13.54 12.92 -27.12
C GLU A 198 12.16 12.42 -26.70
N LEU A 199 11.84 12.62 -25.41
CA LEU A 199 10.58 12.25 -24.83
C LEU A 199 10.21 13.20 -23.69
N THR A 200 8.92 13.54 -23.55
CA THR A 200 8.41 14.35 -22.46
C THR A 200 7.30 13.60 -21.73
N LEU A 201 7.35 13.61 -20.39
CA LEU A 201 6.33 13.00 -19.54
C LEU A 201 6.02 13.92 -18.35
N ALA A 202 4.75 14.05 -18.00
CA ALA A 202 4.34 14.75 -16.80
C ALA A 202 4.63 13.91 -15.54
N ALA A 203 5.31 14.50 -14.56
CA ALA A 203 5.66 13.83 -13.31
C ALA A 203 5.25 14.65 -12.08
N PRO A 204 4.63 14.03 -11.06
CA PRO A 204 4.35 14.66 -9.78
C PRO A 204 5.66 14.90 -9.01
N MET A 205 5.86 16.11 -8.47
CA MET A 205 7.08 16.43 -7.73
C MET A 205 6.90 17.62 -6.77
N TRP A 206 7.72 17.65 -5.72
CA TRP A 206 7.88 18.80 -4.84
C TRP A 206 8.92 19.75 -5.41
N ILE A 207 8.53 21.00 -5.53
CA ILE A 207 9.41 22.10 -5.94
C ILE A 207 9.47 23.13 -4.83
N ALA A 208 10.60 23.83 -4.75
CA ALA A 208 10.76 24.96 -3.87
C ALA A 208 10.92 26.23 -4.69
N ASP A 209 10.07 27.22 -4.41
CA ASP A 209 10.20 28.56 -4.98
C ASP A 209 11.19 29.36 -4.10
N LYS A 210 12.31 29.75 -4.69
CA LYS A 210 13.35 30.55 -4.00
C LYS A 210 12.86 31.92 -3.52
N ARG A 211 11.76 32.43 -4.10
CA ARG A 211 11.25 33.78 -3.78
C ARG A 211 10.20 33.75 -2.68
N LEU A 212 9.38 32.69 -2.65
CA LEU A 212 8.21 32.60 -1.77
C LEU A 212 8.51 31.80 -0.50
N GLU A 213 9.70 31.19 -0.41
CA GLU A 213 10.07 30.26 0.68
C GLU A 213 9.01 29.16 0.92
N THR A 214 8.25 28.82 -0.14
CA THR A 214 7.17 27.84 -0.09
C THR A 214 7.52 26.60 -0.88
N ASN A 215 7.08 25.46 -0.38
CA ASN A 215 7.21 24.18 -1.07
C ASN A 215 5.87 23.85 -1.71
N LEU A 216 5.88 23.66 -3.02
CA LEU A 216 4.70 23.32 -3.81
C LEU A 216 4.83 21.90 -4.37
N PHE A 217 3.71 21.18 -4.42
CA PHE A 217 3.63 19.90 -5.11
C PHE A 217 2.87 20.10 -6.43
N GLU A 218 3.53 19.84 -7.53
CA GLU A 218 2.97 20.08 -8.87
C GLU A 218 3.25 18.89 -9.79
N VAL A 219 2.46 18.80 -10.87
CA VAL A 219 2.69 17.86 -11.97
C VAL A 219 3.35 18.65 -13.10
N LEU A 220 4.62 18.41 -13.33
CA LEU A 220 5.45 19.17 -14.26
C LEU A 220 6.01 18.30 -15.38
N PRO A 221 6.26 18.88 -16.58
CA PRO A 221 6.91 18.15 -17.66
C PRO A 221 8.38 17.86 -17.31
N VAL A 222 8.76 16.61 -17.45
CA VAL A 222 10.14 16.12 -17.43
C VAL A 222 10.51 15.75 -18.85
N HIS A 223 11.68 16.20 -19.28
CA HIS A 223 12.22 15.96 -20.62
C HIS A 223 13.36 14.97 -20.55
N LEU A 224 13.34 13.97 -21.39
CA LEU A 224 14.43 13.02 -21.62
C LEU A 224 15.03 13.30 -23.00
N LYS A 225 16.37 13.39 -23.06
CA LYS A 225 17.15 13.30 -24.30
C LYS A 225 18.08 12.10 -24.23
N THR A 226 18.03 11.23 -25.20
CA THR A 226 18.95 10.08 -25.30
C THR A 226 20.08 10.38 -26.26
N SER A 227 21.26 9.87 -25.93
CA SER A 227 22.46 9.97 -26.77
C SER A 227 23.28 8.69 -26.65
N PRO A 228 24.14 8.38 -27.66
CA PRO A 228 25.09 7.27 -27.55
C PRO A 228 25.95 7.40 -26.30
N GLY A 229 26.13 6.31 -25.57
CA GLY A 229 27.01 6.21 -24.40
C GLY A 229 28.44 5.79 -24.82
N GLY A 230 29.37 5.95 -23.85
CA GLY A 230 30.75 5.43 -24.00
C GLY A 230 30.85 3.97 -23.57
N GLU A 231 32.08 3.41 -23.72
CA GLU A 231 32.38 2.07 -23.24
C GLU A 231 32.24 1.98 -21.71
N GLY A 232 31.54 0.98 -21.18
CA GLY A 232 31.50 0.63 -19.74
C GLY A 232 30.16 0.28 -19.16
N SER A 233 29.09 1.00 -19.45
CA SER A 233 27.74 0.67 -18.97
C SER A 233 26.74 0.68 -20.12
N PRO A 234 25.84 -0.31 -20.21
CA PRO A 234 24.82 -0.31 -21.26
C PRO A 234 23.86 0.88 -21.14
N VAL A 235 23.62 1.37 -19.92
CA VAL A 235 22.77 2.53 -19.66
C VAL A 235 23.40 3.39 -18.59
N SER A 236 23.34 4.70 -18.76
CA SER A 236 23.65 5.67 -17.70
C SER A 236 22.66 6.82 -17.69
N LEU A 237 22.32 7.31 -16.51
CA LEU A 237 21.40 8.42 -16.32
C LEU A 237 22.15 9.70 -15.92
N ASN A 238 21.96 10.76 -16.70
CA ASN A 238 22.47 12.08 -16.35
C ASN A 238 21.34 12.90 -15.73
N LEU A 239 21.44 13.10 -14.41
CA LEU A 239 20.51 13.83 -13.56
C LEU A 239 21.06 15.19 -13.10
N SER A 240 21.99 15.76 -13.85
CA SER A 240 22.69 17.02 -13.46
C SER A 240 21.77 18.22 -13.23
N ALA A 241 20.57 18.20 -13.81
CA ALA A 241 19.54 19.22 -13.55
C ALA A 241 18.90 19.14 -12.16
N TRP A 242 19.15 18.05 -11.42
CA TRP A 242 18.53 17.76 -10.11
C TRP A 242 19.59 17.78 -9.00
N GLU A 243 20.28 18.90 -8.89
CA GLU A 243 21.32 19.08 -7.85
C GLU A 243 20.72 18.91 -6.44
N GLY A 244 21.46 18.22 -5.58
CA GLY A 244 21.11 18.02 -4.16
C GLY A 244 20.33 16.75 -3.83
N ALA A 245 19.95 15.94 -4.81
CA ALA A 245 19.21 14.70 -4.57
C ALA A 245 20.13 13.48 -4.40
N GLN A 246 20.83 13.36 -3.27
CA GLN A 246 21.69 12.20 -2.98
C GLN A 246 20.91 10.87 -3.09
N ALA A 247 19.64 10.83 -2.69
CA ALA A 247 18.76 9.67 -2.83
C ALA A 247 18.57 9.26 -4.29
N MET A 248 18.54 10.23 -5.23
CA MET A 248 18.44 9.94 -6.66
C MET A 248 19.68 9.26 -7.23
N SER A 249 20.88 9.52 -6.71
CA SER A 249 22.10 8.88 -7.19
C SER A 249 22.14 7.37 -6.92
N THR A 250 21.53 6.92 -5.82
CA THR A 250 21.37 5.48 -5.51
C THR A 250 20.28 4.86 -6.37
N ALA A 251 19.11 5.50 -6.46
CA ALA A 251 17.99 5.01 -7.25
C ALA A 251 18.28 5.01 -8.77
N SER A 252 19.12 5.94 -9.28
CA SER A 252 19.52 5.93 -10.68
C SER A 252 20.27 4.65 -11.06
N LYS A 253 21.12 4.13 -10.18
CA LYS A 253 21.82 2.85 -10.40
C LYS A 253 20.86 1.67 -10.48
N GLU A 254 19.81 1.67 -9.67
CA GLU A 254 18.78 0.63 -9.75
C GLU A 254 17.98 0.74 -11.06
N VAL A 255 17.67 1.96 -11.51
CA VAL A 255 17.05 2.17 -12.83
C VAL A 255 17.97 1.74 -13.97
N GLU A 256 19.25 2.11 -13.93
CA GLU A 256 20.25 1.69 -14.93
C GLU A 256 20.36 0.16 -15.00
N ALA A 257 20.45 -0.50 -13.83
CA ALA A 257 20.49 -1.95 -13.74
C ALA A 257 19.17 -2.60 -14.24
N PHE A 258 18.02 -1.99 -13.93
CA PHE A 258 16.72 -2.45 -14.41
C PHE A 258 16.63 -2.37 -15.94
N ILE A 259 16.91 -1.20 -16.53
CA ILE A 259 16.84 -1.01 -17.99
C ILE A 259 17.84 -1.92 -18.71
N GLY A 260 19.05 -2.09 -18.18
CA GLY A 260 20.03 -3.00 -18.75
C GLY A 260 19.58 -4.47 -18.75
N ARG A 261 18.83 -4.91 -17.72
CA ARG A 261 18.24 -6.26 -17.69
C ARG A 261 17.06 -6.40 -18.65
N ARG A 262 16.21 -5.39 -18.73
CA ARG A 262 15.01 -5.41 -19.58
C ARG A 262 15.36 -5.31 -21.07
N HIS A 263 16.44 -4.61 -21.40
CA HIS A 263 16.92 -4.40 -22.77
C HIS A 263 18.38 -4.83 -22.94
N PRO A 264 18.70 -6.14 -22.86
CA PRO A 264 20.08 -6.62 -22.83
C PRO A 264 20.85 -6.40 -24.16
N LYS A 265 20.14 -6.13 -25.27
CA LYS A 265 20.71 -5.87 -26.60
C LYS A 265 20.86 -4.36 -26.91
N LEU A 266 20.55 -3.49 -25.96
CA LEU A 266 20.65 -2.05 -26.16
C LEU A 266 22.10 -1.61 -26.32
N ALA A 267 22.40 -0.77 -27.34
CA ALA A 267 23.68 -0.10 -27.45
C ALA A 267 23.90 0.84 -26.23
N PRO A 268 25.17 1.07 -25.81
CA PRO A 268 25.46 2.00 -24.74
C PRO A 268 24.72 3.34 -24.92
N THR A 269 23.92 3.71 -23.94
CA THR A 269 22.99 4.84 -24.04
C THR A 269 23.06 5.71 -22.80
N VAL A 270 23.09 7.03 -22.99
CA VAL A 270 22.96 8.02 -21.93
C VAL A 270 21.59 8.68 -22.01
N GLY A 271 20.80 8.62 -20.94
CA GLY A 271 19.58 9.38 -20.75
C GLY A 271 19.82 10.66 -19.96
N LYS A 272 19.70 11.82 -20.60
CA LYS A 272 19.77 13.12 -19.93
C LYS A 272 18.37 13.63 -19.60
N PHE A 273 18.11 13.84 -18.32
CA PHE A 273 16.84 14.38 -17.82
C PHE A 273 16.94 15.85 -17.51
N SER A 274 15.87 16.59 -17.81
CA SER A 274 15.75 18.04 -17.53
C SER A 274 14.30 18.45 -17.32
N TRP A 275 14.10 19.69 -16.82
CA TRP A 275 12.78 20.30 -16.64
C TRP A 275 12.87 21.80 -16.91
N GLU A 276 11.75 22.48 -17.20
CA GLU A 276 11.78 23.82 -17.80
C GLU A 276 11.83 25.01 -16.84
N LYS A 277 11.73 24.80 -15.52
CA LYS A 277 11.59 25.95 -14.59
C LYS A 277 12.95 26.43 -14.05
N GLU A 278 13.47 27.52 -14.63
CA GLU A 278 14.77 28.11 -14.23
C GLU A 278 14.81 28.70 -12.80
N LYS A 279 13.66 29.03 -12.19
CA LYS A 279 13.59 29.72 -10.87
C LYS A 279 13.22 28.81 -9.72
N GLU A 280 12.84 27.60 -10.00
CA GLU A 280 12.41 26.60 -9.06
C GLU A 280 13.47 25.50 -9.02
N PHE A 281 13.60 24.83 -7.89
CA PHE A 281 14.49 23.69 -7.76
C PHE A 281 13.76 22.51 -7.13
N LEU A 282 14.22 21.31 -7.48
CA LEU A 282 13.68 20.07 -6.93
C LEU A 282 13.90 20.04 -5.42
N HIS A 283 12.81 19.95 -4.64
CA HIS A 283 12.90 19.89 -3.20
C HIS A 283 13.36 18.51 -2.70
N ALA A 284 14.14 18.48 -1.63
CA ALA A 284 14.65 17.25 -1.00
C ALA A 284 13.53 16.28 -0.58
N TRP A 285 12.29 16.76 -0.40
CA TRP A 285 11.12 15.93 -0.10
C TRP A 285 10.77 14.90 -1.18
N ASN A 286 11.25 15.08 -2.40
CA ASN A 286 11.08 14.07 -3.45
C ASN A 286 11.87 12.79 -3.14
N GLY A 287 12.99 12.89 -2.42
CA GLY A 287 13.90 11.76 -2.29
C GLY A 287 14.23 11.18 -3.68
N ALA A 288 13.92 9.92 -3.89
CA ALA A 288 14.11 9.20 -5.15
C ALA A 288 12.82 9.02 -5.97
N SER A 289 11.75 9.78 -5.69
CA SER A 289 10.42 9.58 -6.31
C SER A 289 10.39 9.65 -7.84
N LEU A 290 11.32 10.39 -8.44
CA LEU A 290 11.43 10.51 -9.90
C LEU A 290 12.12 9.30 -10.58
N SER A 291 12.66 8.34 -9.81
CA SER A 291 13.29 7.15 -10.39
C SER A 291 12.30 6.27 -11.18
N GLY A 292 11.05 6.16 -10.70
CA GLY A 292 9.98 5.51 -11.47
C GLY A 292 9.71 6.21 -12.82
N THR A 293 9.66 7.53 -12.82
CA THR A 293 9.51 8.34 -14.03
C THR A 293 10.70 8.12 -14.99
N CYS A 294 11.93 8.09 -14.47
CA CYS A 294 13.11 7.82 -15.27
C CYS A 294 13.06 6.43 -15.93
N ALA A 295 12.67 5.40 -15.17
CA ALA A 295 12.51 4.05 -15.69
C ALA A 295 11.49 3.99 -16.82
N LEU A 296 10.31 4.57 -16.61
CA LEU A 296 9.22 4.57 -17.58
C LEU A 296 9.58 5.36 -18.86
N MET A 297 10.27 6.49 -18.72
CA MET A 297 10.70 7.29 -19.87
C MET A 297 11.83 6.61 -20.66
N MET A 298 12.80 5.99 -19.99
CA MET A 298 13.87 5.25 -20.66
C MET A 298 13.32 4.05 -21.42
N ASP A 299 12.46 3.25 -20.79
CA ASP A 299 11.79 2.13 -21.47
C ASP A 299 11.02 2.59 -22.70
N GLY A 300 10.19 3.65 -22.54
CA GLY A 300 9.44 4.24 -23.65
C GLY A 300 10.31 4.73 -24.80
N ALA A 301 11.45 5.37 -24.51
CA ALA A 301 12.39 5.84 -25.52
C ALA A 301 13.05 4.67 -26.28
N ILE A 302 13.41 3.61 -25.56
CA ILE A 302 14.02 2.42 -26.17
C ILE A 302 13.01 1.68 -27.05
N VAL A 303 11.79 1.48 -26.56
CA VAL A 303 10.72 0.79 -27.31
C VAL A 303 10.18 1.65 -28.45
N GLY A 304 10.37 2.96 -28.40
CA GLY A 304 9.87 3.90 -29.42
C GLY A 304 8.42 4.31 -29.23
N LYS A 305 7.93 4.29 -27.97
CA LYS A 305 6.56 4.65 -27.63
C LYS A 305 6.52 5.58 -26.43
N THR A 306 5.82 6.70 -26.57
CA THR A 306 5.60 7.62 -25.45
C THR A 306 4.71 6.96 -24.40
N PRO A 307 5.14 6.90 -23.13
CA PRO A 307 4.29 6.40 -22.05
C PRO A 307 3.00 7.22 -21.91
N LEU A 308 1.91 6.54 -21.56
CA LEU A 308 0.58 7.14 -21.39
C LEU A 308 0.18 7.31 -19.92
N ALA A 309 1.10 7.10 -19.00
CA ALA A 309 0.86 7.19 -17.57
C ALA A 309 1.95 8.00 -16.88
N SER A 310 1.58 8.73 -15.83
CA SER A 310 2.50 9.29 -14.85
C SER A 310 2.75 8.27 -13.73
N THR A 311 3.84 8.43 -13.00
CA THR A 311 4.12 7.63 -11.82
C THR A 311 4.69 8.48 -10.69
N PHE A 312 4.47 8.03 -9.45
CA PHE A 312 5.04 8.57 -8.24
C PHE A 312 5.54 7.40 -7.39
N ALA A 313 6.74 6.92 -7.71
CA ALA A 313 7.31 5.70 -7.18
C ALA A 313 8.84 5.76 -7.14
N VAL A 314 9.44 5.07 -6.17
CA VAL A 314 10.88 4.84 -6.09
C VAL A 314 11.19 3.46 -6.68
N VAL A 315 12.16 3.39 -7.58
CA VAL A 315 12.72 2.11 -8.05
C VAL A 315 13.79 1.69 -7.05
N GLY A 316 13.45 0.69 -6.24
CA GLY A 316 14.33 0.10 -5.26
C GLY A 316 15.12 -1.09 -5.79
N LYS A 317 15.79 -1.78 -4.88
CA LYS A 317 16.68 -2.91 -5.20
C LYS A 317 15.95 -3.99 -6.01
N GLY A 318 16.60 -4.41 -7.09
CA GLY A 318 16.05 -5.45 -7.96
C GLY A 318 14.87 -5.01 -8.82
N GLY A 319 14.54 -3.72 -8.86
CA GLY A 319 13.40 -3.18 -9.60
C GLY A 319 12.08 -3.21 -8.83
N LYS A 320 12.08 -3.52 -7.53
CA LYS A 320 10.89 -3.40 -6.69
C LYS A 320 10.48 -1.94 -6.58
N LEU A 321 9.16 -1.67 -6.63
CA LEU A 321 8.65 -0.32 -6.42
C LEU A 321 8.38 -0.05 -4.94
N GLU A 322 8.83 1.10 -4.48
CA GLU A 322 8.69 1.55 -3.09
C GLU A 322 7.95 2.89 -3.05
N LEU A 323 7.30 3.17 -1.90
CA LEU A 323 6.68 4.46 -1.68
C LEU A 323 7.74 5.56 -1.56
N PRO A 324 7.57 6.70 -2.24
CA PRO A 324 8.44 7.84 -2.02
C PRO A 324 8.20 8.47 -0.65
N PRO A 325 9.20 9.17 -0.09
CA PRO A 325 9.03 9.91 1.14
C PRO A 325 7.87 10.91 1.02
N ARG A 326 7.18 11.15 2.14
CA ARG A 326 6.01 12.04 2.19
C ARG A 326 4.89 11.66 1.20
N PHE A 327 4.71 10.36 0.96
CA PHE A 327 3.73 9.86 -0.01
C PHE A 327 2.31 10.38 0.27
N TRP A 328 1.84 10.31 1.52
CA TRP A 328 0.50 10.75 1.87
C TRP A 328 0.28 12.25 1.65
N PRO A 329 1.12 13.17 2.14
CA PRO A 329 1.01 14.59 1.81
C PRO A 329 1.06 14.88 0.31
N SER A 330 1.87 14.14 -0.44
CA SER A 330 1.95 14.25 -1.91
C SER A 330 0.65 13.82 -2.58
N LEU A 331 0.07 12.70 -2.15
CA LEU A 331 -1.20 12.18 -2.63
C LEU A 331 -2.35 13.16 -2.34
N ARG A 332 -2.39 13.75 -1.14
CA ARG A 332 -3.34 14.80 -0.76
C ARG A 332 -3.19 16.05 -1.61
N ALA A 333 -1.95 16.50 -1.85
CA ALA A 333 -1.68 17.63 -2.73
C ALA A 333 -2.12 17.33 -4.18
N LEU A 334 -1.87 16.12 -4.67
CA LEU A 334 -2.30 15.68 -6.00
C LEU A 334 -3.83 15.66 -6.14
N SER A 335 -4.56 15.30 -5.08
CA SER A 335 -6.02 15.25 -5.12
C SER A 335 -6.64 16.62 -5.34
N THR A 336 -6.01 17.69 -4.88
CA THR A 336 -6.50 19.07 -5.02
C THR A 336 -6.18 19.71 -6.38
N GLN A 337 -5.25 19.14 -7.15
CA GLN A 337 -4.86 19.71 -8.45
C GLN A 337 -5.92 19.50 -9.54
N ASN A 338 -5.92 20.35 -10.55
CA ASN A 338 -6.83 20.23 -11.71
C ASN A 338 -6.29 19.30 -12.82
N THR A 339 -5.14 18.68 -12.62
CA THR A 339 -4.59 17.68 -13.53
C THR A 339 -5.30 16.33 -13.33
N GLY A 340 -5.20 15.45 -14.30
CA GLY A 340 -5.75 14.10 -14.26
C GLY A 340 -5.03 13.21 -15.26
N GLY A 341 -5.46 11.99 -15.41
CA GLY A 341 -4.84 11.03 -16.33
C GLY A 341 -4.68 9.65 -15.73
N ARG A 342 -3.75 8.86 -16.26
CA ARG A 342 -3.38 7.58 -15.67
C ARG A 342 -2.20 7.77 -14.72
N LEU A 343 -2.30 7.16 -13.53
CA LEU A 343 -1.31 7.25 -12.48
C LEU A 343 -0.96 5.84 -12.01
N ILE A 344 0.30 5.46 -12.10
CA ILE A 344 0.77 4.16 -11.62
C ILE A 344 1.54 4.39 -10.32
N LEU A 345 1.15 3.66 -9.27
CA LEU A 345 1.70 3.78 -7.93
C LEU A 345 2.22 2.42 -7.44
N PRO A 346 3.14 2.37 -6.48
CA PRO A 346 3.53 1.12 -5.84
C PRO A 346 2.34 0.43 -5.18
N THR A 347 2.32 -0.90 -5.16
CA THR A 347 1.27 -1.69 -4.48
C THR A 347 1.12 -1.30 -3.01
N ALA A 348 2.21 -0.91 -2.35
CA ALA A 348 2.20 -0.38 -0.98
C ALA A 348 1.34 0.89 -0.79
N ALA A 349 0.92 1.58 -1.88
CA ALA A 349 0.03 2.73 -1.81
C ALA A 349 -1.44 2.36 -1.51
N ALA A 350 -1.82 1.09 -1.51
CA ALA A 350 -3.21 0.64 -1.39
C ALA A 350 -3.92 1.20 -0.14
N ASP A 351 -3.25 1.20 1.01
CA ASP A 351 -3.81 1.72 2.26
C ASP A 351 -4.01 3.25 2.22
N HIS A 352 -3.08 3.98 1.59
CA HIS A 352 -3.19 5.42 1.40
C HIS A 352 -4.34 5.79 0.45
N LEU A 353 -4.52 5.04 -0.64
CA LEU A 353 -5.64 5.23 -1.55
C LEU A 353 -6.98 4.97 -0.85
N THR A 354 -7.04 3.95 0.00
CA THR A 354 -8.19 3.68 0.86
C THR A 354 -8.47 4.85 1.80
N GLY A 355 -7.43 5.50 2.34
CA GLY A 355 -7.53 6.71 3.16
C GLY A 355 -8.22 7.88 2.42
N LEU A 356 -7.93 8.09 1.13
CA LEU A 356 -8.65 9.09 0.33
C LEU A 356 -10.16 8.80 0.26
N LEU A 357 -10.52 7.52 0.13
CA LEU A 357 -11.93 7.12 0.09
C LEU A 357 -12.63 7.37 1.43
N VAL A 358 -11.95 7.09 2.56
CA VAL A 358 -12.45 7.39 3.91
C VAL A 358 -12.71 8.88 4.08
N LEU A 359 -11.85 9.74 3.54
CA LEU A 359 -11.98 11.20 3.60
C LEU A 359 -12.92 11.80 2.54
N ASP A 360 -13.79 10.97 1.94
CA ASP A 360 -14.79 11.36 0.93
C ASP A 360 -14.23 11.88 -0.40
N ASP A 361 -12.97 11.56 -0.73
CA ASP A 361 -12.33 12.00 -1.98
C ASP A 361 -12.44 10.96 -3.12
N ALA A 362 -13.62 10.36 -3.29
CA ALA A 362 -13.86 9.39 -4.37
C ALA A 362 -13.69 10.01 -5.78
N ALA A 363 -13.85 11.32 -5.90
CA ALA A 363 -13.66 12.06 -7.16
C ALA A 363 -12.21 11.94 -7.68
N PHE A 364 -11.24 11.74 -6.79
CA PHE A 364 -9.85 11.47 -7.16
C PHE A 364 -9.73 10.29 -8.14
N PHE A 365 -10.45 9.19 -7.89
CA PHE A 365 -10.39 7.98 -8.72
C PHE A 365 -11.12 8.09 -10.05
N MET A 366 -11.98 9.11 -10.21
CA MET A 366 -12.55 9.47 -11.51
C MET A 366 -11.61 10.40 -12.29
N LYS A 367 -10.88 11.26 -11.60
CA LYS A 367 -9.91 12.18 -12.16
C LYS A 367 -8.64 11.44 -12.61
N TYR A 368 -8.08 10.62 -11.73
CA TYR A 368 -6.95 9.75 -12.00
C TYR A 368 -7.38 8.30 -12.15
N GLU A 369 -7.02 7.68 -13.27
CA GLU A 369 -7.06 6.22 -13.42
C GLU A 369 -5.85 5.63 -12.69
N VAL A 370 -6.05 5.18 -11.45
CA VAL A 370 -4.96 4.69 -10.59
C VAL A 370 -4.77 3.19 -10.79
N LEU A 371 -3.54 2.81 -11.08
CA LEU A 371 -3.08 1.43 -11.19
C LEU A 371 -2.01 1.19 -10.13
N LEU A 372 -1.91 -0.05 -9.66
CA LEU A 372 -0.86 -0.47 -8.74
C LEU A 372 0.14 -1.36 -9.46
N ALA A 373 1.43 -1.19 -9.16
CA ALA A 373 2.50 -2.03 -9.67
C ALA A 373 3.45 -2.41 -8.54
N GLU A 374 3.93 -3.63 -8.54
CA GLU A 374 4.91 -4.11 -7.56
C GLU A 374 6.34 -3.91 -8.04
N THR A 375 6.54 -3.99 -9.35
CA THR A 375 7.86 -3.95 -9.98
C THR A 375 7.96 -2.90 -11.08
N ALA A 376 9.18 -2.51 -11.42
CA ALA A 376 9.45 -1.60 -12.52
C ALA A 376 9.07 -2.22 -13.89
N ASP A 377 9.09 -3.56 -14.01
CA ASP A 377 8.59 -4.25 -15.20
C ASP A 377 7.10 -4.04 -15.38
N GLU A 378 6.31 -4.26 -14.31
CA GLU A 378 4.86 -3.97 -14.33
C GLU A 378 4.57 -2.50 -14.58
N LEU A 379 5.35 -1.58 -13.96
CA LEU A 379 5.23 -0.15 -14.21
C LEU A 379 5.36 0.18 -15.70
N CYS A 380 6.38 -0.37 -16.35
CA CYS A 380 6.64 -0.15 -17.78
C CYS A 380 5.53 -0.79 -18.64
N ASP A 381 5.12 -2.02 -18.33
CA ASP A 381 4.06 -2.71 -19.08
C ASP A 381 2.70 -1.99 -18.98
N LEU A 382 2.34 -1.51 -17.79
CA LEU A 382 1.10 -0.76 -17.56
C LEU A 382 1.16 0.67 -18.12
N GLY A 383 2.33 1.30 -18.10
CA GLY A 383 2.52 2.67 -18.59
C GLY A 383 2.78 2.77 -20.09
N ALA A 384 3.05 1.66 -20.76
CA ALA A 384 3.43 1.64 -22.16
C ALA A 384 2.38 2.25 -23.09
N GLY A 385 2.82 3.01 -24.09
CA GLY A 385 1.96 3.53 -25.14
C GLY A 385 1.39 2.46 -26.08
N ASN A 386 1.97 1.25 -26.04
CA ASN A 386 1.55 0.06 -26.79
C ASN A 386 1.26 -1.13 -25.85
N ALA A 387 0.62 -0.85 -24.71
CA ALA A 387 0.24 -1.90 -23.77
C ALA A 387 -0.51 -3.06 -24.47
N LYS A 388 -0.44 -4.27 -23.89
CA LYS A 388 -1.09 -5.47 -24.44
C LYS A 388 -2.58 -5.23 -24.71
N PRO A 389 -3.19 -5.90 -25.72
CA PRO A 389 -4.57 -5.67 -26.10
C PRO A 389 -5.57 -5.78 -24.93
N GLU A 390 -5.35 -6.72 -24.02
CA GLU A 390 -6.20 -6.94 -22.84
C GLU A 390 -6.16 -5.73 -21.91
N ILE A 391 -4.98 -5.13 -21.72
CA ILE A 391 -4.79 -3.93 -20.91
C ILE A 391 -5.45 -2.72 -21.61
N GLN A 392 -5.30 -2.60 -22.90
CA GLN A 392 -5.93 -1.54 -23.71
C GLN A 392 -7.46 -1.60 -23.64
N ASP A 393 -8.04 -2.79 -23.67
CA ASP A 393 -9.49 -2.99 -23.51
C ASP A 393 -9.99 -2.48 -22.15
N ILE A 394 -9.26 -2.79 -21.07
CA ILE A 394 -9.58 -2.32 -19.72
C ILE A 394 -9.54 -0.79 -19.65
N TYR A 395 -8.50 -0.18 -20.21
CA TYR A 395 -8.38 1.28 -20.27
C TYR A 395 -9.52 1.94 -21.05
N THR A 396 -9.92 1.32 -22.15
CA THR A 396 -11.05 1.79 -22.96
C THR A 396 -12.36 1.72 -22.17
N ARG A 397 -12.64 0.60 -21.52
CA ARG A 397 -13.84 0.42 -20.68
C ARG A 397 -13.89 1.38 -19.51
N PHE A 398 -12.76 1.63 -18.84
CA PHE A 398 -12.74 2.62 -17.75
C PHE A 398 -12.94 4.05 -18.26
N SER A 399 -12.36 4.39 -19.40
CA SER A 399 -12.57 5.68 -20.06
C SER A 399 -14.05 5.90 -20.43
N GLU A 400 -14.76 4.86 -20.88
CA GLU A 400 -16.21 4.91 -21.13
C GLU A 400 -17.00 5.19 -19.84
N ILE A 401 -16.62 4.55 -18.72
CA ILE A 401 -17.25 4.81 -17.41
C ILE A 401 -17.05 6.28 -17.03
N LYS A 402 -15.84 6.81 -17.15
CA LYS A 402 -15.53 8.23 -16.88
C LYS A 402 -16.37 9.17 -17.77
N LYS A 403 -16.50 8.86 -19.06
CA LYS A 403 -17.29 9.65 -20.01
C LYS A 403 -18.78 9.68 -19.62
N VAL A 404 -19.34 8.53 -19.21
CA VAL A 404 -20.75 8.45 -18.78
C VAL A 404 -21.00 9.13 -17.44
N ALA A 405 -19.98 9.20 -16.57
CA ALA A 405 -20.05 9.87 -15.27
C ALA A 405 -20.07 11.41 -15.40
N SER A 406 -19.54 11.95 -16.50
CA SER A 406 -19.43 13.40 -16.70
C SER A 406 -20.78 14.09 -16.58
N GLY A 407 -20.85 15.13 -15.75
CA GLY A 407 -22.07 15.90 -15.50
C GLY A 407 -23.10 15.23 -14.57
N LYS A 408 -22.82 14.07 -14.00
CA LYS A 408 -23.71 13.39 -13.05
C LYS A 408 -23.20 13.52 -11.61
N PRO A 409 -24.08 13.56 -10.59
CA PRO A 409 -23.69 13.45 -9.21
C PRO A 409 -22.99 12.09 -8.96
N LEU A 410 -21.73 12.13 -8.52
CA LEU A 410 -20.87 10.95 -8.46
C LEU A 410 -21.47 9.85 -7.58
N GLY A 411 -21.99 10.18 -6.40
CA GLY A 411 -22.58 9.18 -5.49
C GLY A 411 -23.74 8.40 -6.13
N THR A 412 -24.68 9.10 -6.78
CA THR A 412 -25.81 8.46 -7.47
C THR A 412 -25.34 7.62 -8.65
N PHE A 413 -24.35 8.12 -9.40
CA PHE A 413 -23.79 7.39 -10.53
C PHE A 413 -23.11 6.08 -10.10
N LEU A 414 -22.30 6.14 -9.04
CA LEU A 414 -21.59 4.97 -8.52
C LEU A 414 -22.54 3.95 -7.88
N ALA A 415 -23.63 4.38 -7.24
CA ALA A 415 -24.62 3.49 -6.65
C ALA A 415 -25.50 2.77 -7.69
N HIS A 416 -25.47 3.19 -8.97
CA HIS A 416 -26.30 2.58 -10.01
C HIS A 416 -25.84 1.14 -10.32
N PRO A 417 -26.74 0.14 -10.35
CA PRO A 417 -26.38 -1.28 -10.51
C PRO A 417 -25.54 -1.59 -11.75
N SER A 418 -25.82 -0.92 -12.88
CA SER A 418 -25.03 -1.13 -14.10
C SER A 418 -23.62 -0.57 -13.99
N THR A 419 -23.42 0.53 -13.25
CA THR A 419 -22.09 1.09 -12.98
C THR A 419 -21.31 0.16 -12.04
N GLN A 420 -21.97 -0.34 -11.00
CA GLN A 420 -21.40 -1.31 -10.07
C GLN A 420 -20.93 -2.58 -10.79
N SER A 421 -21.79 -3.15 -11.65
CA SER A 421 -21.43 -4.33 -12.44
C SER A 421 -20.21 -4.09 -13.33
N ARG A 422 -20.15 -2.95 -14.02
CA ARG A 422 -19.00 -2.59 -14.88
C ARG A 422 -17.70 -2.40 -14.09
N LEU A 423 -17.76 -1.69 -12.96
CA LEU A 423 -16.59 -1.47 -12.10
C LEU A 423 -16.09 -2.77 -11.49
N SER A 424 -17.00 -3.65 -11.04
CA SER A 424 -16.64 -4.96 -10.49
C SER A 424 -16.03 -5.88 -11.54
N GLN A 425 -16.55 -5.86 -12.78
CA GLN A 425 -15.97 -6.63 -13.89
C GLN A 425 -14.55 -6.14 -14.21
N LEU A 426 -14.32 -4.82 -14.25
CA LEU A 426 -12.98 -4.27 -14.45
C LEU A 426 -12.01 -4.67 -13.32
N ALA A 427 -12.45 -4.54 -12.07
CA ALA A 427 -11.65 -4.95 -10.91
C ALA A 427 -11.31 -6.45 -10.93
N ALA A 428 -12.23 -7.29 -11.38
CA ALA A 428 -11.99 -8.72 -11.52
C ALA A 428 -11.04 -9.05 -12.68
N SER A 429 -11.16 -8.33 -13.82
CA SER A 429 -10.29 -8.53 -14.99
C SER A 429 -8.86 -8.02 -14.75
N MET A 430 -8.68 -7.00 -13.90
CA MET A 430 -7.39 -6.38 -13.58
C MET A 430 -7.32 -6.02 -12.09
N PRO A 431 -6.84 -6.93 -11.22
CA PRO A 431 -6.74 -6.68 -9.78
C PRO A 431 -5.91 -5.44 -9.40
N HIS A 432 -4.94 -5.08 -10.24
CA HIS A 432 -4.10 -3.89 -10.07
C HIS A 432 -4.82 -2.56 -10.39
N HIS A 433 -6.04 -2.58 -10.90
CA HIS A 433 -6.81 -1.39 -11.22
C HIS A 433 -7.50 -0.81 -9.98
N ALA A 434 -6.75 -0.04 -9.19
CA ALA A 434 -7.23 0.51 -7.92
C ALA A 434 -8.47 1.40 -8.07
N SER A 435 -8.54 2.24 -9.11
CA SER A 435 -9.70 3.13 -9.32
C SER A 435 -11.00 2.37 -9.45
N SER A 436 -11.07 1.29 -10.25
CA SER A 436 -12.32 0.52 -10.40
C SER A 436 -12.74 -0.14 -9.10
N ARG A 437 -11.79 -0.72 -8.35
CA ARG A 437 -12.03 -1.36 -7.07
C ARG A 437 -12.56 -0.38 -6.02
N LEU A 438 -11.90 0.75 -5.85
CA LEU A 438 -12.26 1.76 -4.85
C LEU A 438 -13.58 2.47 -5.18
N LEU A 439 -13.85 2.75 -6.45
CA LEU A 439 -15.14 3.29 -6.89
C LEU A 439 -16.28 2.28 -6.71
N ALA A 440 -16.04 0.98 -6.92
CA ALA A 440 -17.01 -0.06 -6.62
C ALA A 440 -17.31 -0.13 -5.12
N LEU A 441 -16.30 -0.05 -4.26
CA LEU A 441 -16.48 0.02 -2.80
C LEU A 441 -17.30 1.24 -2.39
N GLN A 442 -17.04 2.41 -2.97
CA GLN A 442 -17.81 3.62 -2.70
C GLN A 442 -19.29 3.45 -3.08
N GLY A 443 -19.55 2.95 -4.28
CA GLY A 443 -20.91 2.84 -4.79
C GLY A 443 -21.72 1.73 -4.14
N SER A 444 -21.08 0.66 -3.65
CA SER A 444 -21.75 -0.41 -2.89
C SER A 444 -22.09 -0.01 -1.44
N GLY A 445 -21.61 1.13 -0.95
CA GLY A 445 -21.76 1.55 0.43
C GLY A 445 -20.83 0.82 1.42
N ASN A 446 -19.95 -0.06 0.93
CA ASN A 446 -19.01 -0.84 1.74
C ASN A 446 -17.67 -0.14 1.96
N ARG A 447 -17.61 1.18 1.77
CA ARG A 447 -16.37 1.93 1.98
C ARG A 447 -15.87 1.77 3.42
N PRO A 448 -14.55 1.68 3.62
CA PRO A 448 -13.97 1.71 4.96
C PRO A 448 -14.37 2.98 5.70
N ARG A 449 -14.63 2.86 7.01
CA ARG A 449 -15.04 3.99 7.85
C ARG A 449 -13.87 4.64 8.56
N PHE A 450 -12.79 3.90 8.76
CA PHE A 450 -11.67 4.35 9.57
C PHE A 450 -10.39 4.43 8.74
N LEU A 451 -9.56 5.42 9.07
CA LEU A 451 -8.24 5.58 8.48
C LEU A 451 -7.32 4.43 8.90
N GLN A 452 -6.51 3.97 7.98
CA GLN A 452 -5.41 3.06 8.28
C GLN A 452 -4.36 3.78 9.15
N ARG A 453 -3.65 3.02 9.99
CA ARG A 453 -2.73 3.58 10.98
C ARG A 453 -1.65 4.48 10.41
N ALA A 454 -1.03 4.09 9.28
CA ALA A 454 -0.04 4.90 8.60
C ALA A 454 -0.60 6.27 8.18
N VAL A 455 -1.78 6.28 7.55
CA VAL A 455 -2.47 7.51 7.14
C VAL A 455 -2.89 8.33 8.36
N LEU A 456 -3.45 7.70 9.39
CA LEU A 456 -3.87 8.36 10.62
C LEU A 456 -2.70 9.05 11.32
N ALA A 457 -1.55 8.38 11.43
CA ALA A 457 -0.35 8.95 12.03
C ALA A 457 0.08 10.22 11.31
N GLN A 458 0.03 10.24 9.98
CA GLN A 458 0.40 11.40 9.19
C GLN A 458 -0.62 12.53 9.29
N GLU A 459 -1.92 12.24 9.21
CA GLU A 459 -3.00 13.24 9.36
C GLU A 459 -2.95 13.94 10.73
N ILE A 460 -2.74 13.18 11.81
CA ILE A 460 -2.60 13.78 13.16
C ILE A 460 -1.33 14.62 13.26
N ARG A 461 -0.21 14.14 12.69
CA ARG A 461 1.05 14.91 12.65
C ARG A 461 0.87 16.21 11.89
N ASP A 462 0.22 16.20 10.73
CA ASP A 462 -0.05 17.39 9.93
C ASP A 462 -1.04 18.34 10.62
N ALA A 463 -1.98 17.79 11.40
CA ALA A 463 -2.88 18.62 12.21
C ALA A 463 -2.14 19.36 13.32
N LEU A 464 -1.11 18.74 13.93
CA LEU A 464 -0.33 19.31 15.03
C LEU A 464 0.94 20.04 14.57
N GLN A 465 1.24 20.07 13.26
CA GLN A 465 2.44 20.77 12.75
C GLN A 465 2.58 22.21 13.28
N PRO A 466 1.52 23.02 13.38
CA PRO A 466 1.64 24.39 13.91
C PRO A 466 2.11 24.46 15.37
N ILE A 467 2.02 23.37 16.12
CA ILE A 467 2.45 23.31 17.54
C ILE A 467 3.96 23.07 17.67
N ASN A 468 4.59 22.43 16.66
CA ASN A 468 6.03 22.10 16.72
C ASN A 468 6.92 23.29 17.14
N PRO A 469 6.75 24.51 16.58
CA PRO A 469 7.56 25.65 16.99
C PRO A 469 7.33 26.08 18.43
N VAL A 470 6.14 25.82 19.00
CA VAL A 470 5.79 26.23 20.39
C VAL A 470 6.61 25.45 21.41
N GLY A 471 6.94 24.19 21.11
CA GLY A 471 7.80 23.35 21.97
C GLY A 471 9.29 23.70 21.90
N GLU A 472 9.72 24.39 20.83
CA GLU A 472 11.12 24.69 20.54
C GLU A 472 11.49 26.16 20.78
N THR A 473 10.49 27.06 20.87
CA THR A 473 10.70 28.51 20.94
C THR A 473 10.68 28.97 22.40
N SER A 474 11.61 29.86 22.77
CA SER A 474 11.53 30.53 24.05
C SER A 474 10.19 31.24 24.20
N THR A 475 9.50 30.97 25.32
CA THR A 475 8.17 31.52 25.63
C THR A 475 8.08 33.04 25.62
N GLU A 476 9.21 33.73 25.74
CA GLU A 476 9.33 35.21 25.72
C GLU A 476 8.93 35.82 24.36
N LYS A 477 8.96 35.02 23.28
CA LYS A 477 8.64 35.49 21.92
C LYS A 477 7.23 35.14 21.45
N LEU A 478 6.45 34.43 22.27
CA LEU A 478 5.12 34.00 21.89
C LEU A 478 4.07 35.06 22.26
N VAL A 479 3.10 35.27 21.37
CA VAL A 479 1.96 36.17 21.58
C VAL A 479 0.71 35.32 21.76
N SER A 480 -0.09 35.62 22.80
CA SER A 480 -1.32 34.87 23.12
C SER A 480 -2.23 34.68 21.91
N LYS A 481 -2.49 35.73 21.14
CA LYS A 481 -3.32 35.65 19.93
C LYS A 481 -2.80 34.66 18.86
N GLN A 482 -1.49 34.50 18.76
CA GLN A 482 -0.89 33.50 17.83
C GLN A 482 -1.16 32.08 18.35
N LEU A 483 -1.04 31.88 19.66
CA LEU A 483 -1.32 30.58 20.30
C LEU A 483 -2.79 30.18 20.16
N ASP A 484 -3.72 31.13 20.33
CA ASP A 484 -5.15 30.85 20.10
C ASP A 484 -5.42 30.45 18.64
N GLY A 485 -4.82 31.15 17.67
CA GLY A 485 -4.95 30.79 16.26
C GLY A 485 -4.36 29.41 15.94
N ILE A 486 -3.20 29.05 16.53
CA ILE A 486 -2.61 27.72 16.42
C ILE A 486 -3.54 26.65 16.99
N HIS A 487 -4.09 26.90 18.20
CA HIS A 487 -5.05 26.00 18.83
C HIS A 487 -6.28 25.75 17.95
N GLU A 488 -6.92 26.82 17.44
CA GLU A 488 -8.11 26.71 16.61
C GLU A 488 -7.84 25.87 15.34
N GLN A 489 -6.73 26.14 14.65
CA GLN A 489 -6.35 25.36 13.46
C GLN A 489 -6.13 23.88 13.77
N CYS A 490 -5.43 23.56 14.86
CA CYS A 490 -5.19 22.18 15.26
C CYS A 490 -6.49 21.47 15.65
N ARG A 491 -7.32 22.13 16.48
CA ARG A 491 -8.59 21.56 16.95
C ARG A 491 -9.57 21.30 15.82
N GLU A 492 -9.74 22.23 14.88
CA GLU A 492 -10.62 22.03 13.73
C GLU A 492 -10.26 20.77 12.96
N LYS A 493 -8.96 20.55 12.70
CA LYS A 493 -8.48 19.35 12.00
C LYS A 493 -8.69 18.08 12.82
N LEU A 494 -8.34 18.09 14.11
CA LEU A 494 -8.48 16.93 15.00
C LEU A 494 -9.96 16.54 15.19
N ASP A 495 -10.86 17.52 15.36
CA ASP A 495 -12.28 17.26 15.55
C ASP A 495 -12.91 16.64 14.29
N LYS A 496 -12.53 17.11 13.09
CA LYS A 496 -12.95 16.50 11.83
C LYS A 496 -12.48 15.05 11.69
N MET A 497 -11.27 14.74 12.16
CA MET A 497 -10.74 13.38 12.09
C MET A 497 -11.40 12.43 13.09
N GLY A 498 -11.96 12.90 14.18
CA GLY A 498 -12.50 12.07 15.26
C GLY A 498 -13.51 11.01 14.80
N SER A 499 -14.27 11.28 13.73
CA SER A 499 -15.23 10.35 13.12
C SER A 499 -14.58 9.23 12.28
N TYR A 500 -13.31 9.38 11.90
CA TYR A 500 -12.57 8.46 11.05
C TYR A 500 -11.55 7.61 11.82
N ILE A 501 -11.56 7.69 13.15
CA ILE A 501 -10.59 7.01 14.02
C ILE A 501 -11.23 5.77 14.64
N ASP A 502 -10.58 4.62 14.45
CA ASP A 502 -10.95 3.37 15.10
C ASP A 502 -10.82 3.52 16.64
N ILE A 503 -11.68 2.83 17.38
CA ILE A 503 -11.69 2.85 18.84
C ILE A 503 -10.32 2.47 19.43
N ARG A 504 -9.57 1.59 18.75
CA ARG A 504 -8.24 1.13 19.15
C ARG A 504 -7.16 2.22 19.10
N ASP A 505 -7.36 3.23 18.27
CA ASP A 505 -6.38 4.29 18.02
C ASP A 505 -6.84 5.64 18.64
N ARG A 506 -7.92 5.61 19.44
CA ARG A 506 -8.46 6.81 20.11
C ARG A 506 -7.50 7.44 21.12
N ASP A 507 -6.61 6.67 21.71
CA ASP A 507 -5.69 7.20 22.70
C ASP A 507 -4.66 8.15 22.05
N LEU A 508 -4.19 7.87 20.83
CA LEU A 508 -3.40 8.83 20.07
C LEU A 508 -4.18 10.13 19.81
N HIS A 509 -5.44 10.02 19.40
CA HIS A 509 -6.27 11.21 19.17
C HIS A 509 -6.48 12.02 20.45
N LYS A 510 -6.77 11.38 21.58
CA LYS A 510 -6.90 12.05 22.87
C LYS A 510 -5.62 12.77 23.29
N ALA A 511 -4.46 12.12 23.13
CA ALA A 511 -3.16 12.72 23.41
C ALA A 511 -2.89 13.92 22.49
N ALA A 512 -3.22 13.83 21.20
CA ALA A 512 -3.11 14.92 20.24
C ALA A 512 -4.00 16.12 20.63
N VAL A 513 -5.25 15.84 21.03
CA VAL A 513 -6.18 16.85 21.51
C VAL A 513 -5.66 17.52 22.80
N ALA A 514 -5.15 16.75 23.76
CA ALA A 514 -4.59 17.28 24.98
C ALA A 514 -3.37 18.19 24.71
N ALA A 515 -2.51 17.82 23.75
CA ALA A 515 -1.40 18.66 23.33
C ALA A 515 -1.87 19.98 22.73
N ALA A 516 -2.90 19.97 21.88
CA ALA A 516 -3.50 21.19 21.33
C ALA A 516 -4.15 22.06 22.40
N ASP A 517 -4.92 21.48 23.32
CA ASP A 517 -5.58 22.21 24.42
C ASP A 517 -4.56 22.81 25.41
N GLY A 518 -3.38 22.21 25.55
CA GLY A 518 -2.27 22.77 26.30
C GLY A 518 -1.83 24.14 25.78
N VAL A 519 -1.80 24.32 24.45
CA VAL A 519 -1.46 25.61 23.80
C VAL A 519 -2.49 26.69 24.14
N ARG A 520 -3.78 26.37 24.12
CA ARG A 520 -4.85 27.30 24.52
C ARG A 520 -4.74 27.72 25.99
N THR A 521 -4.36 26.76 26.85
CA THR A 521 -4.16 27.06 28.26
C THR A 521 -2.98 28.00 28.50
N LEU A 522 -1.89 27.83 27.74
CA LEU A 522 -0.76 28.78 27.73
C LEU A 522 -1.22 30.18 27.30
N ALA A 523 -1.95 30.30 26.19
CA ALA A 523 -2.48 31.57 25.71
C ALA A 523 -3.28 32.31 26.81
N ARG A 524 -4.19 31.62 27.48
CA ARG A 524 -5.02 32.18 28.56
C ARG A 524 -4.20 32.66 29.77
N VAL A 525 -3.08 32.01 30.09
CA VAL A 525 -2.20 32.44 31.17
C VAL A 525 -1.40 33.67 30.75
N MET A 526 -0.99 33.74 29.49
CA MET A 526 -0.24 34.90 28.95
C MET A 526 -1.10 36.19 28.96
N ASP A 527 -2.42 36.08 28.82
CA ASP A 527 -3.35 37.23 28.87
C ASP A 527 -3.64 37.77 30.29
N LYS A 528 -3.17 37.08 31.33
CA LYS A 528 -3.34 37.56 32.69
C LYS A 528 -2.43 38.75 32.98
N LYS A 529 -2.76 39.52 34.02
CA LYS A 529 -1.93 40.63 34.50
C LYS A 529 -0.52 40.15 34.82
N ASP A 530 0.46 40.99 34.53
CA ASP A 530 1.86 40.69 34.75
C ASP A 530 2.20 40.83 36.23
N ASP A 531 2.25 39.73 36.95
CA ASP A 531 2.60 39.60 38.36
C ASP A 531 3.36 38.27 38.60
N ASP A 532 3.96 38.13 39.79
CA ASP A 532 4.72 36.94 40.16
C ASP A 532 3.87 35.67 40.08
N TYR A 533 2.60 35.76 40.38
CA TYR A 533 1.66 34.64 40.29
C TYR A 533 1.47 34.17 38.84
N ARG A 534 1.47 35.10 37.89
CA ARG A 534 1.40 34.75 36.47
C ARG A 534 2.64 33.93 36.02
N TYR A 535 3.82 34.31 36.48
CA TYR A 535 5.06 33.59 36.12
C TYR A 535 5.05 32.16 36.66
N ASP A 536 4.65 31.97 37.92
CA ASP A 536 4.48 30.63 38.51
C ASP A 536 3.46 29.78 37.73
N LEU A 537 2.34 30.38 37.36
CA LEU A 537 1.28 29.71 36.63
C LEU A 537 1.75 29.36 35.20
N LEU A 538 2.48 30.27 34.55
CA LEU A 538 3.02 30.07 33.23
C LEU A 538 4.04 28.90 33.22
N SER A 539 4.95 28.86 34.19
CA SER A 539 5.92 27.77 34.34
C SER A 539 5.21 26.41 34.51
N LYS A 540 4.17 26.33 35.34
CA LYS A 540 3.35 25.12 35.52
C LYS A 540 2.67 24.71 34.22
N GLN A 541 2.12 25.65 33.46
CA GLN A 541 1.42 25.34 32.20
C GLN A 541 2.38 24.93 31.10
N ILE A 542 3.58 25.51 31.02
CA ILE A 542 4.63 25.06 30.10
C ILE A 542 4.98 23.59 30.41
N THR A 543 5.23 23.27 31.68
CA THR A 543 5.52 21.89 32.10
C THR A 543 4.38 20.93 31.75
N ALA A 544 3.13 21.32 31.97
CA ALA A 544 1.95 20.52 31.65
C ALA A 544 1.81 20.31 30.12
N HIS A 545 2.02 21.37 29.33
CA HIS A 545 2.00 21.27 27.87
C HIS A 545 3.12 20.34 27.35
N GLN A 546 4.34 20.47 27.86
CA GLN A 546 5.44 19.58 27.52
C GLN A 546 5.16 18.12 27.88
N ALA A 547 4.49 17.87 28.99
CA ALA A 547 4.05 16.52 29.37
C ALA A 547 3.02 15.96 28.37
N ALA A 548 1.99 16.74 28.03
CA ALA A 548 0.99 16.34 27.03
C ALA A 548 1.63 16.11 25.64
N TRP A 549 2.59 16.94 25.25
CA TRP A 549 3.33 16.78 24.00
C TRP A 549 4.14 15.46 23.98
N ARG A 550 4.81 15.13 25.10
CA ARG A 550 5.56 13.86 25.21
C ARG A 550 4.62 12.63 25.15
N GLU A 551 3.46 12.73 25.79
CA GLU A 551 2.44 11.67 25.73
C GLU A 551 1.96 11.46 24.28
N TYR A 552 1.67 12.53 23.56
CA TYR A 552 1.34 12.48 22.13
C TYR A 552 2.47 11.83 21.30
N LEU A 553 3.72 12.26 21.47
CA LEU A 553 4.86 11.69 20.74
C LEU A 553 5.05 10.19 21.06
N THR A 554 4.79 9.79 22.29
CA THR A 554 4.85 8.37 22.71
C THR A 554 3.75 7.56 22.03
N ALA A 555 2.51 8.04 22.04
CA ALA A 555 1.39 7.39 21.37
C ALA A 555 1.59 7.33 19.85
N LEU A 556 2.13 8.39 19.25
CA LEU A 556 2.46 8.44 17.82
C LEU A 556 3.53 7.39 17.46
N ARG A 557 4.57 7.25 18.30
CA ARG A 557 5.61 6.24 18.09
C ARG A 557 5.04 4.83 18.10
N VAL A 558 4.22 4.50 19.08
CA VAL A 558 3.56 3.19 19.17
C VAL A 558 2.74 2.90 17.91
N LEU A 559 2.03 3.90 17.38
CA LEU A 559 1.23 3.74 16.17
C LEU A 559 2.11 3.55 14.93
N THR A 560 3.18 4.35 14.75
CA THR A 560 4.08 4.27 13.60
C THR A 560 4.90 2.98 13.61
N GLU A 561 5.37 2.52 14.75
CA GLU A 561 6.02 1.21 14.88
C GLU A 561 5.06 0.06 14.51
N ALA A 562 3.80 0.14 14.95
CA ALA A 562 2.77 -0.84 14.60
C ALA A 562 2.37 -0.80 13.12
N ALA A 563 2.52 0.35 12.45
CA ALA A 563 2.27 0.53 11.03
C ALA A 563 3.47 0.14 10.13
N GLY A 564 4.65 -0.06 10.72
CA GLY A 564 5.89 -0.32 9.98
C GLY A 564 6.57 0.93 9.40
N ASP A 565 6.10 2.13 9.74
CA ASP A 565 6.57 3.42 9.21
C ASP A 565 7.68 4.07 10.07
N GLY A 566 8.32 3.30 10.95
CA GLY A 566 9.25 3.82 11.96
C GLY A 566 10.43 4.64 11.44
N ASP A 567 10.81 4.46 10.16
CA ASP A 567 11.97 5.13 9.56
C ASP A 567 11.62 6.33 8.66
N GLU A 568 10.35 6.48 8.25
CA GLU A 568 9.98 7.50 7.26
C GLU A 568 9.90 8.94 7.81
N PHE A 569 9.69 9.07 9.11
CA PHE A 569 9.65 10.39 9.78
C PHE A 569 10.36 10.30 11.13
N PRO A 570 11.55 10.86 11.26
CA PRO A 570 12.17 10.97 12.57
C PRO A 570 11.23 11.77 13.49
N ILE A 571 10.67 11.06 14.48
CA ILE A 571 9.95 11.72 15.57
C ILE A 571 10.97 12.61 16.26
N PRO A 572 10.70 13.92 16.44
CA PRO A 572 11.61 14.78 17.17
C PRO A 572 11.98 14.10 18.48
N LYS A 573 13.29 13.94 18.75
CA LYS A 573 13.72 13.39 20.04
C LYS A 573 13.12 14.28 21.12
N PRO A 574 12.53 13.70 22.19
CA PRO A 574 12.15 14.49 23.34
C PRO A 574 13.36 15.33 23.73
N LEU A 575 13.18 16.62 23.91
CA LEU A 575 14.23 17.47 24.47
C LEU A 575 14.68 16.80 25.76
N GLU A 576 15.89 16.21 25.75
CA GLU A 576 16.51 15.72 26.97
C GLU A 576 16.63 16.93 27.88
N GLY A 577 15.93 16.87 29.01
CA GLY A 577 15.82 17.99 29.92
C GLY A 577 17.19 18.46 30.38
N GLY A 578 17.52 19.72 30.09
CA GLY A 578 18.57 20.45 30.75
C GLY A 578 18.07 20.96 32.09
#